data_22783ea873539b918c3fb2bcd2360d6c
#
_entry.id   22783ea873539b918c3fb2bcd2360d6c
#
_cell.length_a   1.000
_cell.length_b   1.000
_cell.length_c   1.000
_cell.angle_alpha   90.00
_cell.angle_beta   90.00
_cell.angle_gamma   90.00
#
_symmetry.space_group_name_H-M   'P 1'
#
loop_
_entity.id
_entity.type
_entity.pdbx_description
1 polymer ?
#
loop_
_entity_poly.entity_id
_entity_poly.type
_entity_poly.pdbx_seq_one_letter_code
_entity_poly.pdbx_strand_id
1 'polypeptide(L)'
;QITAKDTSGATVTANASDTGNGGSGVDGVYQINVGLDTYVQGTGWGVGTWGAGTWGSTTAVSALNQLRTWTHDNFGENLIINVRGGGIYRWVENDGTSTRAVELSSVTGANLVPTVGLQVLTSETDRHLIVLGADPISSGARTGTVDPMLVAFSSSEQDLVFEPLATNSAGDVRLSAGSFIVGALKSRQEILIWTDTSLYSMNFIGPPLTFAVNLINEGSGLISPKGAVNAPNGVYFASKTGFYFYNGSVQKLPCTVQEYVFDDLDLGQAFKCFMGLNGEFGEMWFFYPSITDGTGEISRYVIYNYEENHWSIGNLVRYSWLDAGIEDQPIAGVTTSNTQCLFNHEVGFDDYQDPMTGVFIESADLDISEGENFAFVKRIIPDV
;
A
#
# COMPACT_ATOMS: atom_id res chain seq x y z
N GLN A 1 -30.56 0.99 1.35
CA GLN A 1 -29.53 2.04 1.49
C GLN A 1 -29.84 2.87 2.73
N ILE A 2 -28.86 3.06 3.62
CA ILE A 2 -29.00 3.94 4.78
C ILE A 2 -28.85 5.37 4.28
N THR A 3 -29.88 6.20 4.46
CA THR A 3 -29.91 7.59 4.01
C THR A 3 -29.61 8.60 5.11
N ALA A 4 -29.79 8.22 6.38
CA ALA A 4 -29.41 9.00 7.54
C ALA A 4 -29.17 8.09 8.73
N LYS A 5 -28.29 8.48 9.63
CA LYS A 5 -28.00 7.80 10.90
C LYS A 5 -27.89 8.83 11.99
N ASP A 6 -28.58 8.58 13.10
CA ASP A 6 -28.41 9.33 14.36
C ASP A 6 -28.14 8.35 15.53
N THR A 7 -28.09 8.85 16.74
CA THR A 7 -27.89 8.03 17.94
C THR A 7 -29.03 7.08 18.24
N SER A 8 -30.18 7.22 17.58
CA SER A 8 -31.42 6.48 17.84
C SER A 8 -31.77 5.48 16.75
N GLY A 9 -31.12 5.57 15.56
CA GLY A 9 -31.43 4.67 14.46
C GLY A 9 -30.87 5.06 13.11
N ALA A 10 -31.23 4.32 12.08
CA ALA A 10 -30.85 4.56 10.69
C ALA A 10 -32.10 4.57 9.80
N THR A 11 -32.16 5.53 8.86
CA THR A 11 -33.22 5.59 7.86
C THR A 11 -32.77 4.86 6.61
N VAL A 12 -33.60 3.93 6.11
CA VAL A 12 -33.34 3.19 4.89
C VAL A 12 -34.36 3.60 3.81
N THR A 13 -33.92 3.70 2.57
CA THR A 13 -34.77 4.04 1.41
C THR A 13 -35.44 2.84 0.76
N ALA A 14 -35.03 1.62 1.10
CA ALA A 14 -35.63 0.42 0.54
C ALA A 14 -36.82 -0.03 1.39
N ASN A 15 -37.93 -0.35 0.77
CA ASN A 15 -39.04 -1.05 1.42
C ASN A 15 -38.58 -2.48 1.73
N ALA A 16 -38.94 -2.95 2.93
CA ALA A 16 -38.73 -4.35 3.26
C ALA A 16 -39.58 -5.20 2.31
N SER A 17 -39.04 -6.27 1.76
CA SER A 17 -39.76 -7.22 0.90
C SER A 17 -40.68 -8.16 1.69
N ASP A 18 -40.63 -8.10 3.02
CA ASP A 18 -41.44 -8.88 3.94
C ASP A 18 -41.97 -7.99 5.08
N THR A 19 -43.20 -8.28 5.50
CA THR A 19 -43.93 -7.60 6.58
C THR A 19 -43.69 -8.26 7.94
N GLY A 20 -42.64 -9.04 8.10
CA GLY A 20 -42.24 -9.62 9.39
C GLY A 20 -41.95 -8.56 10.44
N ASN A 21 -42.47 -8.71 11.65
CA ASN A 21 -42.11 -7.87 12.80
C ASN A 21 -40.58 -7.97 13.00
N GLY A 22 -39.86 -6.87 12.81
CA GLY A 22 -38.44 -6.79 13.09
C GLY A 22 -38.17 -7.22 14.53
N GLY A 23 -37.45 -8.33 14.72
CA GLY A 23 -36.96 -8.74 16.01
C GLY A 23 -35.95 -7.74 16.56
N SER A 24 -35.77 -7.73 17.87
CA SER A 24 -34.67 -6.99 18.51
C SER A 24 -33.31 -7.59 18.04
N GLY A 25 -32.57 -6.82 17.28
CA GLY A 25 -31.24 -7.21 16.76
C GLY A 25 -31.21 -7.28 15.23
N VAL A 26 -31.35 -6.13 14.57
CA VAL A 26 -31.02 -6.00 13.16
C VAL A 26 -29.55 -5.63 13.05
N ASP A 27 -28.71 -6.57 12.66
CA ASP A 27 -27.31 -6.29 12.37
C ASP A 27 -27.19 -5.72 10.95
N GLY A 28 -26.61 -4.53 10.86
CA GLY A 28 -26.21 -3.94 9.59
C GLY A 28 -24.80 -4.35 9.23
N VAL A 29 -24.63 -5.01 8.11
CA VAL A 29 -23.30 -5.30 7.56
C VAL A 29 -22.97 -4.38 6.38
N TYR A 30 -21.71 -4.01 6.23
CA TYR A 30 -21.27 -3.32 5.03
C TYR A 30 -21.41 -4.23 3.82
N GLN A 31 -21.85 -3.68 2.70
CA GLN A 31 -21.95 -4.42 1.45
C GLN A 31 -20.57 -4.91 0.98
N ILE A 32 -19.54 -4.11 1.21
CA ILE A 32 -18.15 -4.46 0.95
C ILE A 32 -17.46 -4.63 2.30
N ASN A 33 -16.85 -5.80 2.51
CA ASN A 33 -16.02 -6.02 3.69
C ASN A 33 -14.73 -5.22 3.53
N VAL A 34 -14.52 -4.29 4.43
CA VAL A 34 -13.37 -3.37 4.38
C VAL A 34 -12.12 -3.88 5.09
N GLY A 35 -12.18 -5.05 5.75
CA GLY A 35 -11.09 -5.61 6.53
C GLY A 35 -10.92 -4.93 7.90
N LEU A 36 -9.77 -5.17 8.51
CA LEU A 36 -9.42 -4.64 9.83
C LEU A 36 -8.75 -3.26 9.74
N ASP A 37 -8.80 -2.52 10.82
CA ASP A 37 -8.04 -1.27 11.02
C ASP A 37 -6.67 -1.48 11.67
N THR A 38 -6.40 -2.70 12.17
CA THR A 38 -5.11 -3.12 12.71
C THR A 38 -4.57 -4.30 11.93
N TYR A 39 -3.26 -4.36 11.74
CA TYR A 39 -2.62 -5.54 11.18
C TYR A 39 -2.64 -6.68 12.20
N VAL A 40 -3.15 -7.84 11.78
CA VAL A 40 -3.14 -9.07 12.59
C VAL A 40 -2.19 -10.05 11.92
N GLN A 41 -1.17 -10.46 12.66
CA GLN A 41 -0.24 -11.48 12.18
C GLN A 41 -0.97 -12.80 11.93
N GLY A 42 -0.62 -13.47 10.84
CA GLY A 42 -1.17 -14.79 10.53
C GLY A 42 -0.87 -15.82 11.61
N THR A 43 -1.58 -16.95 11.59
CA THR A 43 -1.32 -18.09 12.46
C THR A 43 -0.37 -19.06 11.78
N GLY A 44 0.63 -19.57 12.50
CA GLY A 44 1.60 -20.53 11.99
C GLY A 44 2.86 -20.60 12.85
N TRP A 45 3.79 -21.48 12.48
CA TRP A 45 5.08 -21.59 13.13
C TRP A 45 5.91 -20.34 12.94
N GLY A 46 6.33 -19.72 14.05
CA GLY A 46 7.14 -18.50 14.02
C GLY A 46 6.35 -17.19 13.81
N VAL A 47 5.03 -17.24 13.84
CA VAL A 47 4.16 -16.05 13.71
C VAL A 47 3.36 -15.87 15.00
N GLY A 48 3.52 -14.72 15.67
CA GLY A 48 2.76 -14.37 16.88
C GLY A 48 3.16 -15.15 18.12
N THR A 49 2.26 -15.17 19.11
CA THR A 49 2.44 -15.88 20.39
C THR A 49 2.31 -17.38 20.23
N TRP A 50 3.16 -18.14 20.91
CA TRP A 50 3.06 -19.60 20.99
C TRP A 50 1.70 -20.04 21.54
N GLY A 51 1.04 -20.97 20.83
CA GLY A 51 -0.27 -21.49 21.23
C GLY A 51 -1.47 -20.75 20.62
N ALA A 52 -1.27 -19.76 19.76
CA ALA A 52 -2.34 -19.13 19.00
C ALA A 52 -2.73 -20.00 17.79
N GLY A 53 -3.94 -20.56 17.81
CA GLY A 53 -4.48 -21.37 16.72
C GLY A 53 -4.22 -22.88 16.83
N THR A 54 -4.79 -23.64 15.90
CA THR A 54 -4.60 -25.08 15.76
C THR A 54 -3.37 -25.41 14.92
N TRP A 55 -2.66 -26.46 15.29
CA TRP A 55 -1.49 -26.95 14.55
C TRP A 55 -1.82 -27.24 13.09
N GLY A 56 -1.05 -26.67 12.16
CA GLY A 56 -1.23 -26.90 10.72
C GLY A 56 -2.33 -26.09 10.05
N SER A 57 -3.03 -25.19 10.76
CA SER A 57 -3.96 -24.26 10.12
C SER A 57 -3.23 -23.00 9.66
N THR A 58 -3.25 -22.74 8.37
CA THR A 58 -2.91 -21.42 7.82
C THR A 58 -4.12 -20.50 7.92
N THR A 59 -3.94 -19.26 8.35
CA THR A 59 -5.01 -18.27 8.24
C THR A 59 -5.23 -17.97 6.76
N ALA A 60 -6.42 -18.27 6.25
CA ALA A 60 -6.77 -17.91 4.89
C ALA A 60 -6.70 -16.40 4.72
N VAL A 61 -6.07 -15.95 3.64
CA VAL A 61 -6.05 -14.54 3.28
C VAL A 61 -7.47 -14.14 2.85
N SER A 62 -8.09 -13.26 3.60
CA SER A 62 -9.42 -12.72 3.31
C SER A 62 -9.52 -11.29 3.83
N ALA A 63 -10.51 -10.53 3.36
CA ALA A 63 -10.75 -9.17 3.81
C ALA A 63 -11.05 -9.05 5.32
N LEU A 64 -11.46 -10.16 5.98
CA LEU A 64 -11.74 -10.20 7.41
C LEU A 64 -10.51 -10.16 8.30
N ASN A 65 -9.37 -10.63 7.80
CA ASN A 65 -8.11 -10.72 8.55
C ASN A 65 -6.96 -9.94 7.92
N GLN A 66 -7.25 -9.09 6.94
CA GLN A 66 -6.30 -8.17 6.34
C GLN A 66 -6.48 -6.76 6.89
N LEU A 67 -5.39 -6.01 6.99
CA LEU A 67 -5.43 -4.57 7.25
C LEU A 67 -6.30 -3.91 6.16
N ARG A 68 -7.16 -2.97 6.58
CA ARG A 68 -8.01 -2.18 5.68
C ARG A 68 -7.14 -1.34 4.73
N THR A 69 -6.86 -1.90 3.58
CA THR A 69 -6.06 -1.26 2.53
C THR A 69 -6.82 -1.35 1.22
N TRP A 70 -6.94 -0.21 0.55
CA TRP A 70 -7.59 -0.10 -0.74
C TRP A 70 -6.55 0.14 -1.82
N THR A 71 -6.74 -0.49 -2.96
CA THR A 71 -6.02 -0.19 -4.18
C THR A 71 -7.00 0.15 -5.29
N HIS A 72 -6.60 1.02 -6.18
CA HIS A 72 -7.40 1.42 -7.32
C HIS A 72 -6.49 1.78 -8.48
N ASP A 73 -7.03 1.66 -9.68
CA ASP A 73 -6.39 2.12 -10.90
C ASP A 73 -7.46 2.36 -11.98
N ASN A 74 -7.14 3.16 -12.97
CA ASN A 74 -8.05 3.47 -14.05
C ASN A 74 -7.89 2.46 -15.18
N PHE A 75 -9.00 1.92 -15.68
CA PHE A 75 -9.07 1.17 -16.92
C PHE A 75 -9.84 1.98 -17.97
N GLY A 76 -9.13 2.80 -18.71
CA GLY A 76 -9.74 3.87 -19.50
C GLY A 76 -10.39 4.92 -18.59
N GLU A 77 -11.68 5.17 -18.77
CA GLU A 77 -12.47 6.11 -17.95
C GLU A 77 -13.05 5.44 -16.70
N ASN A 78 -13.06 4.11 -16.64
CA ASN A 78 -13.61 3.35 -15.52
C ASN A 78 -12.60 3.22 -14.39
N LEU A 79 -13.07 3.31 -13.15
CA LEU A 79 -12.25 3.09 -11.97
C LEU A 79 -12.40 1.64 -11.49
N ILE A 80 -11.28 0.93 -11.41
CA ILE A 80 -11.20 -0.40 -10.81
C ILE A 80 -10.72 -0.25 -9.38
N ILE A 81 -11.42 -0.88 -8.44
CA ILE A 81 -11.17 -0.76 -7.01
C ILE A 81 -11.05 -2.15 -6.41
N ASN A 82 -10.09 -2.36 -5.54
CA ASN A 82 -9.93 -3.61 -4.80
C ASN A 82 -9.72 -3.36 -3.30
N VAL A 83 -10.41 -4.12 -2.49
CA VAL A 83 -10.13 -4.27 -1.07
C VAL A 83 -9.12 -5.40 -0.91
N ARG A 84 -7.99 -5.15 -0.25
CA ARG A 84 -6.96 -6.17 -0.05
C ARG A 84 -7.53 -7.45 0.56
N GLY A 85 -7.33 -8.58 -0.13
CA GLY A 85 -7.89 -9.87 0.25
C GLY A 85 -9.40 -10.00 0.07
N GLY A 86 -10.03 -9.04 -0.61
CA GLY A 86 -11.46 -9.00 -0.89
C GLY A 86 -11.78 -8.82 -2.37
N GLY A 87 -13.03 -8.46 -2.65
CA GLY A 87 -13.56 -8.31 -4.00
C GLY A 87 -12.94 -7.20 -4.84
N ILE A 88 -13.16 -7.30 -6.12
CA ILE A 88 -12.75 -6.31 -7.13
C ILE A 88 -14.02 -5.67 -7.69
N TYR A 89 -14.02 -4.34 -7.77
CA TYR A 89 -15.18 -3.56 -8.15
C TYR A 89 -14.86 -2.63 -9.30
N ARG A 90 -15.83 -2.39 -10.17
CA ARG A 90 -15.76 -1.41 -11.25
C ARG A 90 -16.78 -0.32 -11.01
N TRP A 91 -16.35 0.92 -11.02
CA TRP A 91 -17.18 2.10 -11.12
C TRP A 91 -17.07 2.68 -12.53
N VAL A 92 -18.22 2.93 -13.15
CA VAL A 92 -18.30 3.45 -14.52
C VAL A 92 -18.52 4.97 -14.44
N GLU A 93 -17.63 5.73 -15.06
CA GLU A 93 -17.65 7.19 -15.01
C GLU A 93 -18.97 7.77 -15.53
N ASN A 94 -19.46 7.26 -16.64
CA ASN A 94 -20.72 7.71 -17.25
C ASN A 94 -21.96 7.51 -16.38
N ASP A 95 -21.92 6.63 -15.38
CA ASP A 95 -23.04 6.38 -14.47
C ASP A 95 -23.11 7.42 -13.35
N GLY A 96 -22.09 8.26 -13.21
CA GLY A 96 -21.99 9.33 -12.24
C GLY A 96 -21.75 8.86 -10.80
N THR A 97 -21.46 9.82 -9.91
CA THR A 97 -21.08 9.55 -8.52
C THR A 97 -22.21 9.05 -7.63
N SER A 98 -23.47 9.16 -8.07
CA SER A 98 -24.63 8.60 -7.37
C SER A 98 -24.78 7.08 -7.54
N THR A 99 -24.15 6.51 -8.55
CA THR A 99 -24.14 5.08 -8.82
C THR A 99 -22.97 4.40 -8.12
N ARG A 100 -23.22 3.28 -7.47
CA ARG A 100 -22.19 2.53 -6.75
C ARG A 100 -21.38 1.67 -7.71
N ALA A 101 -20.11 1.44 -7.36
CA ALA A 101 -19.29 0.43 -8.01
C ALA A 101 -19.93 -0.96 -7.90
N VAL A 102 -19.81 -1.75 -8.95
CA VAL A 102 -20.36 -3.10 -9.06
C VAL A 102 -19.20 -4.10 -9.02
N GLU A 103 -19.41 -5.25 -8.38
CA GLU A 103 -18.42 -6.32 -8.36
C GLU A 103 -18.10 -6.77 -9.80
N LEU A 104 -16.82 -6.76 -10.16
CA LEU A 104 -16.35 -6.97 -11.53
C LEU A 104 -16.75 -8.33 -12.08
N SER A 105 -16.74 -9.37 -11.26
CA SER A 105 -17.15 -10.73 -11.62
C SER A 105 -18.65 -10.87 -11.90
N SER A 106 -19.47 -9.92 -11.40
CA SER A 106 -20.93 -9.91 -11.61
C SER A 106 -21.38 -9.11 -12.85
N VAL A 107 -20.46 -8.39 -13.50
CA VAL A 107 -20.77 -7.58 -14.69
C VAL A 107 -21.10 -8.49 -15.87
N THR A 108 -22.12 -8.12 -16.64
CA THR A 108 -22.50 -8.87 -17.85
C THR A 108 -21.30 -8.94 -18.83
N GLY A 109 -20.94 -10.16 -19.23
CA GLY A 109 -19.79 -10.42 -20.10
C GLY A 109 -18.52 -10.78 -19.33
N ALA A 110 -18.54 -10.81 -17.99
CA ALA A 110 -17.43 -11.28 -17.18
C ALA A 110 -17.11 -12.76 -17.48
N ASN A 111 -15.85 -13.04 -17.81
CA ASN A 111 -15.37 -14.37 -18.13
C ASN A 111 -14.12 -14.69 -17.32
N LEU A 112 -14.26 -15.58 -16.33
CA LEU A 112 -13.23 -16.00 -15.38
C LEU A 112 -12.49 -14.83 -14.71
N VAL A 113 -13.21 -13.72 -14.48
CA VAL A 113 -12.71 -12.57 -13.73
C VAL A 113 -12.36 -13.03 -12.30
N PRO A 114 -11.20 -12.64 -11.75
CA PRO A 114 -10.87 -12.90 -10.35
C PRO A 114 -11.93 -12.33 -9.41
N THR A 115 -12.34 -13.14 -8.44
CA THR A 115 -13.36 -12.74 -7.46
C THR A 115 -12.76 -12.11 -6.23
N VAL A 116 -11.46 -12.37 -5.98
CA VAL A 116 -10.67 -11.80 -4.87
C VAL A 116 -9.27 -11.48 -5.35
N GLY A 117 -8.64 -10.50 -4.69
CA GLY A 117 -7.27 -10.10 -4.98
C GLY A 117 -6.63 -9.31 -3.85
N LEU A 118 -5.30 -9.19 -3.86
CA LEU A 118 -4.52 -8.39 -2.92
C LEU A 118 -4.31 -6.96 -3.41
N GLN A 119 -4.16 -6.78 -4.73
CA GLN A 119 -3.96 -5.48 -5.36
C GLN A 119 -4.36 -5.54 -6.83
N VAL A 120 -4.86 -4.43 -7.36
CA VAL A 120 -5.15 -4.24 -8.80
C VAL A 120 -4.26 -3.16 -9.39
N LEU A 121 -3.86 -3.37 -10.64
CA LEU A 121 -3.09 -2.44 -11.46
C LEU A 121 -3.56 -2.55 -12.91
N THR A 122 -3.43 -1.47 -13.67
CA THR A 122 -3.65 -1.48 -15.12
C THR A 122 -2.31 -1.26 -15.83
N SER A 123 -1.97 -2.14 -16.77
CA SER A 123 -0.83 -1.95 -17.65
C SER A 123 -1.10 -0.80 -18.63
N GLU A 124 -0.16 0.15 -18.73
CA GLU A 124 -0.34 1.34 -19.57
C GLU A 124 -0.13 1.05 -21.06
N THR A 125 0.74 0.09 -21.39
CA THR A 125 1.15 -0.17 -22.78
C THR A 125 0.02 -0.79 -23.61
N ASP A 126 -0.63 -1.84 -23.08
CA ASP A 126 -1.64 -2.61 -23.82
C ASP A 126 -2.96 -2.77 -23.04
N ARG A 127 -3.13 -1.97 -22.04
CA ARG A 127 -4.31 -1.89 -21.19
C ARG A 127 -4.84 -3.27 -20.77
N HIS A 128 -4.02 -3.98 -19.99
CA HIS A 128 -4.42 -5.19 -19.28
C HIS A 128 -4.75 -4.84 -17.84
N LEU A 129 -5.85 -5.36 -17.33
CA LEU A 129 -6.12 -5.33 -15.90
C LEU A 129 -5.35 -6.47 -15.23
N ILE A 130 -4.49 -6.14 -14.27
CA ILE A 130 -3.65 -7.07 -13.53
C ILE A 130 -4.17 -7.18 -12.12
N VAL A 131 -4.36 -8.41 -11.64
CA VAL A 131 -4.81 -8.74 -10.29
C VAL A 131 -3.72 -9.56 -9.61
N LEU A 132 -3.14 -9.02 -8.57
CA LEU A 132 -2.13 -9.68 -7.74
C LEU A 132 -2.79 -10.45 -6.61
N GLY A 133 -2.30 -11.65 -6.30
CA GLY A 133 -2.91 -12.51 -5.31
C GLY A 133 -4.32 -12.94 -5.72
N ALA A 134 -4.54 -13.21 -6.98
CA ALA A 134 -5.83 -13.63 -7.51
C ALA A 134 -6.20 -15.03 -7.05
N ASP A 135 -7.48 -15.36 -7.09
CA ASP A 135 -7.96 -16.72 -6.92
C ASP A 135 -7.70 -17.54 -8.19
N PRO A 136 -7.15 -18.77 -8.06
CA PRO A 136 -6.83 -19.61 -9.19
C PRO A 136 -8.08 -20.16 -9.90
N ILE A 137 -7.91 -20.54 -11.18
CA ILE A 137 -8.92 -21.26 -11.93
C ILE A 137 -8.84 -22.75 -11.61
N SER A 138 -9.96 -23.33 -11.19
CA SER A 138 -10.09 -24.77 -10.95
C SER A 138 -11.42 -25.27 -11.54
N SER A 139 -11.33 -26.35 -12.31
CA SER A 139 -12.51 -26.95 -12.97
C SER A 139 -13.37 -25.96 -13.78
N GLY A 140 -12.72 -24.97 -14.40
CA GLY A 140 -13.39 -23.99 -15.26
C GLY A 140 -14.08 -22.84 -14.52
N ALA A 141 -13.78 -22.63 -13.23
CA ALA A 141 -14.27 -21.53 -12.41
C ALA A 141 -13.18 -20.97 -11.51
N ARG A 142 -13.32 -19.73 -11.06
CA ARG A 142 -12.49 -19.13 -10.01
C ARG A 142 -12.84 -19.74 -8.65
N THR A 143 -11.83 -19.97 -7.81
CA THR A 143 -12.03 -20.69 -6.54
C THR A 143 -12.58 -19.83 -5.40
N GLY A 144 -12.53 -18.51 -5.53
CA GLY A 144 -12.90 -17.58 -4.46
C GLY A 144 -11.90 -17.50 -3.29
N THR A 145 -10.77 -18.19 -3.40
CA THR A 145 -9.72 -18.20 -2.37
C THR A 145 -8.43 -17.64 -2.94
N VAL A 146 -7.87 -16.63 -2.29
CA VAL A 146 -6.61 -15.98 -2.69
C VAL A 146 -5.48 -17.01 -2.80
N ASP A 147 -4.83 -17.11 -3.96
CA ASP A 147 -3.46 -17.63 -4.02
C ASP A 147 -2.50 -16.43 -3.89
N PRO A 148 -1.78 -16.32 -2.77
CA PRO A 148 -1.01 -15.12 -2.46
C PRO A 148 0.17 -14.86 -3.41
N MET A 149 0.50 -15.81 -4.29
CA MET A 149 1.61 -15.71 -5.25
C MET A 149 1.14 -15.68 -6.71
N LEU A 150 -0.17 -15.70 -6.97
CA LEU A 150 -0.73 -15.73 -8.32
C LEU A 150 -0.91 -14.30 -8.84
N VAL A 151 -0.48 -14.07 -10.07
CA VAL A 151 -0.72 -12.84 -10.84
C VAL A 151 -1.61 -13.21 -12.01
N ALA A 152 -2.83 -12.69 -12.06
CA ALA A 152 -3.75 -12.87 -13.17
C ALA A 152 -3.84 -11.57 -13.98
N PHE A 153 -3.95 -11.67 -15.30
CA PHE A 153 -4.10 -10.51 -16.17
C PHE A 153 -5.19 -10.75 -17.23
N SER A 154 -5.93 -9.69 -17.51
CA SER A 154 -7.02 -9.72 -18.47
C SER A 154 -6.50 -9.78 -19.91
N SER A 155 -7.38 -10.00 -20.87
CA SER A 155 -7.09 -9.74 -22.27
C SER A 155 -6.89 -8.24 -22.52
N SER A 156 -6.07 -7.89 -23.49
CA SER A 156 -5.82 -6.50 -23.89
C SER A 156 -7.13 -5.77 -24.19
N GLU A 157 -7.27 -4.53 -23.69
CA GLU A 157 -8.43 -3.67 -23.83
C GLU A 157 -9.76 -4.24 -23.26
N GLN A 158 -9.72 -5.34 -22.48
CA GLN A 158 -10.90 -6.04 -21.97
C GLN A 158 -10.76 -6.38 -20.48
N ASP A 159 -11.28 -5.52 -19.62
CA ASP A 159 -11.25 -5.68 -18.15
C ASP A 159 -12.09 -6.87 -17.62
N LEU A 160 -12.95 -7.44 -18.45
CA LEU A 160 -13.87 -8.53 -18.08
C LEU A 160 -13.45 -9.92 -18.59
N VAL A 161 -12.36 -10.05 -19.35
CA VAL A 161 -11.95 -11.32 -19.96
C VAL A 161 -10.63 -11.78 -19.38
N PHE A 162 -10.68 -12.79 -18.52
CA PHE A 162 -9.53 -13.41 -17.85
C PHE A 162 -9.39 -14.90 -18.21
N GLU A 163 -10.22 -15.44 -19.09
CA GLU A 163 -10.06 -16.80 -19.57
C GLU A 163 -8.83 -16.92 -20.48
N PRO A 164 -7.82 -17.74 -20.13
CA PRO A 164 -6.67 -17.94 -20.98
C PRO A 164 -7.04 -18.76 -22.21
N LEU A 165 -7.04 -18.14 -23.38
CA LEU A 165 -7.33 -18.76 -24.66
C LEU A 165 -6.17 -18.52 -25.63
N ALA A 166 -5.95 -19.44 -26.57
CA ALA A 166 -4.95 -19.25 -27.63
C ALA A 166 -5.22 -18.03 -28.54
N THR A 167 -6.42 -17.47 -28.49
CA THR A 167 -6.90 -16.37 -29.35
C THR A 167 -6.91 -15.02 -28.63
N ASN A 168 -6.57 -14.97 -27.32
CA ASN A 168 -6.52 -13.74 -26.56
C ASN A 168 -5.17 -13.62 -25.78
N SER A 169 -5.00 -12.54 -25.06
CA SER A 169 -3.79 -12.25 -24.29
C SER A 169 -3.96 -12.41 -22.77
N ALA A 170 -5.10 -12.94 -22.32
CA ALA A 170 -5.33 -13.22 -20.91
C ALA A 170 -4.49 -14.38 -20.40
N GLY A 171 -4.11 -14.35 -19.13
CA GLY A 171 -3.33 -15.42 -18.53
C GLY A 171 -3.10 -15.26 -17.03
N ASP A 172 -2.44 -16.25 -16.47
CA ASP A 172 -2.03 -16.31 -15.08
C ASP A 172 -0.55 -16.69 -14.98
N VAL A 173 0.17 -16.07 -14.06
CA VAL A 173 1.57 -16.43 -13.72
C VAL A 173 1.69 -16.53 -12.21
N ARG A 174 2.27 -17.64 -11.72
CA ARG A 174 2.55 -17.82 -10.31
C ARG A 174 4.01 -17.54 -10.01
N LEU A 175 4.29 -16.63 -9.08
CA LEU A 175 5.65 -16.30 -8.63
C LEU A 175 6.23 -17.47 -7.82
N SER A 176 7.56 -17.65 -7.90
CA SER A 176 8.26 -18.80 -7.33
C SER A 176 9.05 -18.49 -6.05
N ALA A 177 9.48 -17.24 -5.83
CA ALA A 177 10.25 -16.83 -4.66
C ALA A 177 9.44 -15.92 -3.75
N GLY A 178 9.37 -16.26 -2.48
CA GLY A 178 8.54 -15.62 -1.47
C GLY A 178 7.36 -16.47 -1.04
N SER A 179 6.59 -15.95 -0.09
CA SER A 179 5.40 -16.62 0.48
C SER A 179 4.11 -15.95 0.04
N PHE A 180 4.13 -14.63 -0.12
CA PHE A 180 2.99 -13.83 -0.58
C PHE A 180 3.44 -12.51 -1.22
N ILE A 181 2.64 -12.01 -2.12
CA ILE A 181 2.82 -10.69 -2.73
C ILE A 181 2.43 -9.64 -1.71
N VAL A 182 3.37 -8.74 -1.40
CA VAL A 182 3.13 -7.61 -0.50
C VAL A 182 2.53 -6.44 -1.25
N GLY A 183 3.11 -6.07 -2.38
CA GLY A 183 2.62 -4.95 -3.18
C GLY A 183 3.30 -4.87 -4.54
N ALA A 184 2.80 -3.98 -5.38
CA ALA A 184 3.40 -3.68 -6.66
C ALA A 184 3.26 -2.20 -7.01
N LEU A 185 4.15 -1.73 -7.87
CA LEU A 185 4.23 -0.36 -8.34
C LEU A 185 4.49 -0.34 -9.85
N LYS A 186 3.80 0.53 -10.56
CA LYS A 186 4.11 0.82 -11.97
C LYS A 186 5.35 1.70 -12.04
N SER A 187 6.39 1.23 -12.67
CA SER A 187 7.56 2.01 -13.06
C SER A 187 7.43 2.44 -14.53
N ARG A 188 8.40 3.18 -15.07
CA ARG A 188 8.31 3.78 -16.42
C ARG A 188 8.10 2.77 -17.54
N GLN A 189 8.67 1.56 -17.44
CA GLN A 189 8.63 0.56 -18.51
C GLN A 189 8.23 -0.84 -18.02
N GLU A 190 8.05 -1.01 -16.73
CA GLU A 190 7.80 -2.29 -16.09
C GLU A 190 6.93 -2.13 -14.86
N ILE A 191 6.32 -3.23 -14.46
CA ILE A 191 5.61 -3.34 -13.18
C ILE A 191 6.52 -4.08 -12.22
N LEU A 192 6.88 -3.44 -11.13
CA LEU A 192 7.66 -4.05 -10.06
C LEU A 192 6.71 -4.72 -9.08
N ILE A 193 6.95 -5.98 -8.79
CA ILE A 193 6.13 -6.79 -7.88
C ILE A 193 7.02 -7.30 -6.76
N TRP A 194 6.69 -6.93 -5.53
CA TRP A 194 7.40 -7.39 -4.35
C TRP A 194 6.64 -8.48 -3.63
N THR A 195 7.37 -9.52 -3.27
CA THR A 195 6.95 -10.46 -2.25
C THR A 195 7.50 -10.06 -0.87
N ASP A 196 7.23 -10.86 0.14
CA ASP A 196 7.81 -10.72 1.47
C ASP A 196 9.35 -10.83 1.48
N THR A 197 9.97 -11.43 0.46
CA THR A 197 11.41 -11.66 0.38
C THR A 197 12.08 -11.18 -0.90
N SER A 198 11.35 -10.97 -1.98
CA SER A 198 11.94 -10.83 -3.32
C SER A 198 11.27 -9.74 -4.13
N LEU A 199 12.00 -9.23 -5.14
CA LEU A 199 11.51 -8.29 -6.14
C LEU A 199 11.49 -8.94 -7.51
N TYR A 200 10.38 -8.79 -8.21
CA TYR A 200 10.16 -9.18 -9.60
C TYR A 200 9.90 -7.99 -10.50
N SER A 201 10.30 -8.11 -11.76
CA SER A 201 9.91 -7.23 -12.86
C SER A 201 8.95 -7.96 -13.78
N MET A 202 7.82 -7.34 -14.08
CA MET A 202 6.83 -7.82 -15.05
C MET A 202 6.79 -6.85 -16.22
N ASN A 203 7.15 -7.36 -17.40
CA ASN A 203 7.26 -6.59 -18.63
C ASN A 203 6.33 -7.15 -19.70
N PHE A 204 5.66 -6.29 -20.46
CA PHE A 204 4.92 -6.69 -21.62
C PHE A 204 5.88 -7.09 -22.75
N ILE A 205 5.72 -8.30 -23.28
CA ILE A 205 6.53 -8.85 -24.37
C ILE A 205 5.71 -9.22 -25.60
N GLY A 206 4.40 -9.16 -25.49
CA GLY A 206 3.49 -9.54 -26.56
C GLY A 206 3.28 -11.04 -26.72
N PRO A 207 2.40 -11.42 -27.68
CA PRO A 207 2.08 -12.81 -27.92
C PRO A 207 3.33 -13.67 -28.26
N PRO A 208 3.38 -14.95 -27.85
CA PRO A 208 2.28 -15.72 -27.23
C PRO A 208 2.23 -15.63 -25.69
N LEU A 209 3.21 -15.04 -25.02
CA LEU A 209 3.32 -15.08 -23.57
C LEU A 209 2.72 -13.85 -22.85
N THR A 210 2.39 -12.82 -23.57
CA THR A 210 1.87 -11.52 -23.10
C THR A 210 2.85 -10.81 -22.16
N PHE A 211 3.15 -11.37 -21.00
CA PHE A 211 4.08 -10.82 -20.01
C PHE A 211 5.25 -11.76 -19.71
N ALA A 212 6.44 -11.18 -19.56
CA ALA A 212 7.58 -11.83 -18.93
C ALA A 212 7.68 -11.37 -17.48
N VAL A 213 7.82 -12.34 -16.58
CA VAL A 213 8.03 -12.07 -15.15
C VAL A 213 9.39 -12.61 -14.74
N ASN A 214 10.29 -11.71 -14.35
CA ASN A 214 11.67 -12.03 -14.02
C ASN A 214 11.96 -11.71 -12.55
N LEU A 215 12.64 -12.61 -11.86
CA LEU A 215 13.17 -12.37 -10.53
C LEU A 215 14.39 -11.43 -10.65
N ILE A 216 14.32 -10.27 -10.00
CA ILE A 216 15.39 -9.25 -10.01
C ILE A 216 16.33 -9.44 -8.82
N ASN A 217 15.76 -9.60 -7.62
CA ASN A 217 16.54 -9.70 -6.41
C ASN A 217 15.84 -10.54 -5.34
N GLU A 218 16.62 -11.30 -4.56
CA GLU A 218 16.19 -11.99 -3.36
C GLU A 218 16.77 -11.29 -2.12
N GLY A 219 16.03 -11.29 -1.02
CA GLY A 219 16.45 -10.67 0.24
C GLY A 219 16.07 -9.20 0.40
N SER A 220 15.37 -8.61 -0.58
CA SER A 220 14.86 -7.24 -0.53
C SER A 220 13.34 -7.20 -0.72
N GLY A 221 12.60 -7.95 0.08
CA GLY A 221 11.14 -7.91 0.09
C GLY A 221 10.60 -6.56 0.60
N LEU A 222 9.34 -6.27 0.30
CA LEU A 222 8.69 -5.02 0.70
C LEU A 222 8.16 -5.11 2.14
N ILE A 223 8.28 -4.03 2.89
CA ILE A 223 7.83 -3.97 4.29
C ILE A 223 6.29 -3.85 4.39
N SER A 224 5.66 -3.16 3.45
CA SER A 224 4.21 -2.86 3.45
C SER A 224 3.68 -2.69 2.02
N PRO A 225 2.37 -2.82 1.78
CA PRO A 225 1.77 -2.64 0.45
C PRO A 225 2.01 -1.27 -0.19
N LYS A 226 2.28 -0.26 0.61
CA LYS A 226 2.58 1.12 0.19
C LYS A 226 4.04 1.51 0.49
N GLY A 227 4.91 0.56 0.74
CA GLY A 227 6.32 0.77 1.12
C GLY A 227 7.27 1.08 -0.04
N ALA A 228 6.75 1.47 -1.21
CA ALA A 228 7.54 1.87 -2.37
C ALA A 228 6.98 3.12 -3.03
N VAL A 229 7.86 3.95 -3.60
CA VAL A 229 7.50 5.18 -4.30
C VAL A 229 8.35 5.34 -5.56
N ASN A 230 7.73 5.88 -6.61
CA ASN A 230 8.37 6.13 -7.90
C ASN A 230 8.88 7.56 -7.94
N ALA A 231 10.19 7.74 -8.04
CA ALA A 231 10.86 9.03 -8.18
C ALA A 231 11.41 9.23 -9.60
N PRO A 232 11.80 10.45 -9.99
CA PRO A 232 12.33 10.72 -11.34
C PRO A 232 13.56 9.90 -11.71
N ASN A 233 14.39 9.51 -10.74
CA ASN A 233 15.64 8.76 -10.94
C ASN A 233 15.50 7.25 -10.78
N GLY A 234 14.35 6.74 -10.29
CA GLY A 234 14.09 5.33 -10.06
C GLY A 234 13.09 5.10 -8.93
N VAL A 235 13.02 3.89 -8.43
CA VAL A 235 12.06 3.48 -7.39
C VAL A 235 12.77 3.33 -6.06
N TYR A 236 12.27 4.01 -5.04
CA TYR A 236 12.69 3.85 -3.66
C TYR A 236 11.72 2.92 -2.93
N PHE A 237 12.25 2.02 -2.09
CA PHE A 237 11.40 1.13 -1.31
C PHE A 237 12.03 0.76 0.04
N ALA A 238 11.17 0.47 1.00
CA ALA A 238 11.56 0.02 2.33
C ALA A 238 11.36 -1.49 2.47
N SER A 239 12.39 -2.14 2.99
CA SER A 239 12.35 -3.53 3.43
C SER A 239 12.50 -3.59 4.95
N LYS A 240 12.31 -4.75 5.56
CA LYS A 240 12.59 -4.97 6.99
C LYS A 240 14.06 -4.78 7.37
N THR A 241 14.95 -4.76 6.38
CA THR A 241 16.42 -4.70 6.57
C THR A 241 17.03 -3.35 6.17
N GLY A 242 16.23 -2.38 5.76
CA GLY A 242 16.68 -1.05 5.37
C GLY A 242 15.96 -0.49 4.17
N PHE A 243 16.49 0.60 3.65
CA PHE A 243 16.00 1.29 2.47
C PHE A 243 16.78 0.88 1.24
N TYR A 244 16.09 0.80 0.12
CA TYR A 244 16.64 0.34 -1.15
C TYR A 244 16.24 1.26 -2.30
N PHE A 245 17.06 1.26 -3.32
CA PHE A 245 16.83 1.97 -4.58
C PHE A 245 16.92 1.00 -5.75
N TYR A 246 16.03 1.17 -6.72
CA TYR A 246 15.99 0.38 -7.96
C TYR A 246 15.96 1.30 -9.18
N ASN A 247 16.91 1.09 -10.08
CA ASN A 247 17.00 1.74 -11.39
C ASN A 247 17.47 0.77 -12.50
N GLY A 248 16.96 -0.46 -12.46
CA GLY A 248 17.43 -1.59 -13.26
C GLY A 248 18.26 -2.59 -12.44
N SER A 249 18.76 -2.18 -11.28
CA SER A 249 19.40 -3.03 -10.28
C SER A 249 19.03 -2.57 -8.87
N VAL A 250 18.96 -3.53 -7.93
CA VAL A 250 18.66 -3.22 -6.53
C VAL A 250 19.93 -2.82 -5.79
N GLN A 251 19.91 -1.67 -5.15
CA GLN A 251 21.00 -1.14 -4.33
C GLN A 251 20.47 -0.79 -2.95
N LYS A 252 21.18 -1.19 -1.90
CA LYS A 252 20.87 -0.75 -0.53
C LYS A 252 21.35 0.68 -0.36
N LEU A 253 20.49 1.56 0.14
CA LEU A 253 20.84 2.94 0.43
C LEU A 253 21.66 3.01 1.74
N PRO A 254 22.81 3.71 1.74
CA PRO A 254 23.47 4.07 2.98
C PRO A 254 22.54 4.98 3.81
N CYS A 255 22.21 4.58 5.02
CA CYS A 255 21.29 5.33 5.88
C CYS A 255 21.96 5.59 7.23
N THR A 256 22.23 6.84 7.54
CA THR A 256 22.89 7.25 8.80
C THR A 256 21.97 7.11 10.01
N VAL A 257 20.66 7.09 9.79
CA VAL A 257 19.63 6.95 10.83
C VAL A 257 18.97 5.57 10.83
N GLN A 258 19.57 4.58 10.17
CA GLN A 258 18.97 3.26 10.00
C GLN A 258 18.62 2.60 11.34
N GLU A 259 19.56 2.56 12.28
CA GLU A 259 19.34 1.95 13.60
C GLU A 259 18.23 2.68 14.36
N TYR A 260 18.26 4.02 14.38
CA TYR A 260 17.22 4.84 15.00
C TYR A 260 15.81 4.51 14.49
N VAL A 261 15.65 4.34 13.18
CA VAL A 261 14.34 4.06 12.56
C VAL A 261 13.90 2.63 12.80
N PHE A 262 14.78 1.65 12.54
CA PHE A 262 14.38 0.23 12.56
C PHE A 262 14.32 -0.39 13.96
N ASP A 263 15.02 0.19 14.95
CA ASP A 263 14.88 -0.21 16.36
C ASP A 263 13.58 0.33 16.97
N ASP A 264 13.09 1.48 16.49
CA ASP A 264 11.86 2.10 16.96
C ASP A 264 10.60 1.67 16.16
N LEU A 265 10.77 1.09 14.97
CA LEU A 265 9.67 0.71 14.11
C LEU A 265 8.87 -0.46 14.71
N ASP A 266 7.56 -0.27 14.89
CA ASP A 266 6.64 -1.35 15.29
C ASP A 266 6.43 -2.34 14.14
N LEU A 267 7.25 -3.39 14.11
CA LEU A 267 7.14 -4.46 13.12
C LEU A 267 5.80 -5.20 13.18
N GLY A 268 5.11 -5.17 14.32
CA GLY A 268 3.76 -5.73 14.45
C GLY A 268 2.71 -4.97 13.64
N GLN A 269 2.96 -3.69 13.36
CA GLN A 269 2.10 -2.82 12.56
C GLN A 269 2.78 -2.32 11.26
N ALA A 270 3.86 -2.98 10.83
CA ALA A 270 4.66 -2.57 9.67
C ALA A 270 3.85 -2.43 8.36
N PHE A 271 2.73 -3.15 8.23
CA PHE A 271 1.85 -3.03 7.06
C PHE A 271 1.15 -1.66 6.95
N LYS A 272 1.15 -0.85 8.01
CA LYS A 272 0.69 0.54 7.98
C LYS A 272 1.70 1.51 7.37
N CYS A 273 2.99 1.15 7.35
CA CYS A 273 4.03 1.98 6.75
C CYS A 273 3.70 2.35 5.31
N PHE A 274 4.03 3.55 4.93
CA PHE A 274 3.94 3.97 3.53
C PHE A 274 5.05 4.96 3.18
N MET A 275 5.31 5.08 1.88
CA MET A 275 6.22 6.06 1.32
C MET A 275 5.45 7.11 0.53
N GLY A 276 5.94 8.34 0.58
CA GLY A 276 5.49 9.46 -0.22
C GLY A 276 6.67 10.11 -0.92
N LEU A 277 6.40 10.76 -2.04
CA LEU A 277 7.35 11.62 -2.74
C LEU A 277 6.99 13.08 -2.49
N ASN A 278 7.99 13.91 -2.24
CA ASN A 278 7.91 15.36 -2.33
C ASN A 278 8.85 15.79 -3.46
N GLY A 279 8.32 15.78 -4.67
CA GLY A 279 9.11 15.93 -5.89
C GLY A 279 9.75 17.30 -6.02
N GLU A 280 9.13 18.35 -5.50
CA GLU A 280 9.65 19.72 -5.54
C GLU A 280 10.99 19.87 -4.79
N PHE A 281 11.14 19.16 -3.69
CA PHE A 281 12.34 19.20 -2.84
C PHE A 281 13.30 18.02 -3.05
N GLY A 282 13.00 17.12 -3.98
CA GLY A 282 13.84 15.94 -4.21
C GLY A 282 13.85 14.95 -3.04
N GLU A 283 12.72 14.79 -2.37
CA GLU A 283 12.62 14.03 -1.13
C GLU A 283 11.74 12.79 -1.25
N MET A 284 12.21 11.71 -0.66
CA MET A 284 11.44 10.50 -0.37
C MET A 284 11.14 10.45 1.13
N TRP A 285 9.86 10.36 1.47
CA TRP A 285 9.36 10.28 2.84
C TRP A 285 8.93 8.86 3.16
N PHE A 286 9.34 8.34 4.32
CA PHE A 286 8.88 7.05 4.84
C PHE A 286 8.20 7.28 6.18
N PHE A 287 6.91 6.98 6.25
CA PHE A 287 6.09 7.11 7.45
C PHE A 287 5.94 5.75 8.13
N TYR A 288 6.10 5.72 9.47
CA TYR A 288 6.07 4.47 10.21
C TYR A 288 5.46 4.62 11.62
N PRO A 289 4.84 3.53 12.15
CA PRO A 289 4.40 3.47 13.54
C PRO A 289 5.60 3.21 14.46
N SER A 290 5.72 4.03 15.52
CA SER A 290 6.77 3.92 16.53
C SER A 290 6.35 2.97 17.65
N ILE A 291 7.23 2.05 18.04
CA ILE A 291 7.04 1.20 19.21
C ILE A 291 7.11 2.02 20.50
N THR A 292 7.93 3.06 20.52
CA THR A 292 8.10 3.95 21.67
C THR A 292 6.83 4.75 21.96
N ASP A 293 6.10 5.18 20.92
CA ASP A 293 4.86 5.92 21.06
C ASP A 293 3.68 5.01 21.47
N GLY A 294 3.79 3.71 21.26
CA GLY A 294 2.88 2.68 21.78
C GLY A 294 1.44 2.72 21.26
N THR A 295 1.17 3.52 20.24
CA THR A 295 -0.19 3.71 19.68
C THR A 295 -0.54 2.65 18.63
N GLY A 296 0.48 2.04 18.01
CA GLY A 296 0.33 1.17 16.84
C GLY A 296 -0.14 1.91 15.58
N GLU A 297 -0.16 3.26 15.62
CA GLU A 297 -0.49 4.15 14.51
C GLU A 297 0.76 4.89 14.03
N ILE A 298 0.71 5.39 12.79
CA ILE A 298 1.82 6.18 12.23
C ILE A 298 1.99 7.45 13.04
N SER A 299 3.19 7.68 13.54
CA SER A 299 3.55 8.82 14.39
C SER A 299 4.86 9.46 14.00
N ARG A 300 5.70 8.78 13.21
CA ARG A 300 7.04 9.23 12.84
C ARG A 300 7.29 9.11 11.35
N TYR A 301 8.27 9.87 10.90
CA TYR A 301 8.77 9.81 9.53
C TYR A 301 10.29 9.91 9.47
N VAL A 302 10.83 9.44 8.37
CA VAL A 302 12.19 9.70 7.93
C VAL A 302 12.17 10.20 6.49
N ILE A 303 12.99 11.18 6.18
CA ILE A 303 13.14 11.75 4.85
C ILE A 303 14.53 11.39 4.32
N TYR A 304 14.58 11.03 3.05
CA TYR A 304 15.80 10.97 2.29
C TYR A 304 15.74 11.96 1.15
N ASN A 305 16.60 12.98 1.19
CA ASN A 305 16.78 13.86 0.04
C ASN A 305 17.74 13.17 -0.94
N TYR A 306 17.19 12.79 -2.11
CA TYR A 306 17.93 12.00 -3.08
C TYR A 306 18.81 12.85 -4.02
N GLU A 307 18.69 14.16 -3.98
CA GLU A 307 19.55 15.08 -4.70
C GLU A 307 20.81 15.41 -3.89
N GLU A 308 20.64 15.66 -2.60
CA GLU A 308 21.71 16.06 -1.68
C GLU A 308 22.28 14.88 -0.86
N ASN A 309 21.64 13.72 -0.90
CA ASN A 309 22.07 12.48 -0.22
C ASN A 309 22.16 12.60 1.30
N HIS A 310 21.20 13.27 1.93
CA HIS A 310 21.12 13.36 3.39
C HIS A 310 19.80 12.82 3.94
N TRP A 311 19.80 12.47 5.22
CA TRP A 311 18.66 11.94 5.94
C TRP A 311 18.20 12.90 7.02
N SER A 312 16.89 13.02 7.20
CA SER A 312 16.26 13.73 8.32
C SER A 312 15.14 12.89 8.92
N ILE A 313 14.83 13.18 10.18
CA ILE A 313 13.83 12.45 10.95
C ILE A 313 12.85 13.44 11.58
N GLY A 314 11.65 12.97 11.87
CA GLY A 314 10.67 13.80 12.58
C GLY A 314 9.46 13.01 13.06
N ASN A 315 8.60 13.72 13.77
CA ASN A 315 7.35 13.19 14.31
C ASN A 315 6.20 13.87 13.58
N LEU A 316 5.37 13.08 12.92
CA LEU A 316 4.20 13.59 12.20
C LEU A 316 3.18 12.47 12.00
N VAL A 317 1.95 12.70 12.42
CA VAL A 317 0.84 11.76 12.23
C VAL A 317 0.23 12.01 10.86
N ARG A 318 0.48 11.10 9.91
CA ARG A 318 -0.14 11.11 8.58
C ARG A 318 -0.48 9.67 8.18
N TYR A 319 -1.62 9.49 7.53
CA TYR A 319 -2.12 8.15 7.12
C TYR A 319 -2.08 7.94 5.61
N SER A 320 -1.87 9.00 4.86
CA SER A 320 -1.72 8.97 3.40
C SER A 320 -0.94 10.19 2.94
N TRP A 321 -0.34 10.08 1.76
CA TRP A 321 0.41 11.16 1.13
C TRP A 321 0.14 11.16 -0.37
N LEU A 322 -0.08 12.32 -0.94
CA LEU A 322 -0.14 12.57 -2.38
C LEU A 322 0.80 13.74 -2.68
N ASP A 323 1.73 13.52 -3.60
CA ASP A 323 2.65 14.56 -4.08
C ASP A 323 1.90 15.66 -4.86
N ALA A 324 2.52 16.81 -4.97
CA ALA A 324 2.07 17.88 -5.85
C ALA A 324 1.95 17.37 -7.30
N GLY A 325 0.94 17.85 -8.02
CA GLY A 325 0.70 17.43 -9.39
C GLY A 325 -0.61 17.96 -9.91
N ILE A 326 -1.73 17.36 -9.54
CA ILE A 326 -3.06 17.91 -9.83
C ILE A 326 -3.35 19.08 -8.92
N GLU A 327 -2.97 18.96 -7.66
CA GLU A 327 -2.99 20.06 -6.69
C GLU A 327 -1.61 20.73 -6.65
N ASP A 328 -1.60 22.02 -6.32
CA ASP A 328 -0.36 22.84 -6.32
C ASP A 328 0.63 22.41 -5.22
N GLN A 329 0.16 21.66 -4.22
CA GLN A 329 0.91 21.30 -3.03
C GLN A 329 0.67 19.84 -2.63
N PRO A 330 1.62 19.18 -1.94
CA PRO A 330 1.40 17.85 -1.39
C PRO A 330 0.24 17.84 -0.39
N ILE A 331 -0.58 16.79 -0.44
CA ILE A 331 -1.73 16.60 0.44
C ILE A 331 -1.55 15.33 1.27
N ALA A 332 -1.83 15.43 2.56
CA ALA A 332 -1.83 14.27 3.45
C ALA A 332 -3.10 14.15 4.28
N GLY A 333 -3.51 12.91 4.51
CA GLY A 333 -4.63 12.59 5.40
C GLY A 333 -4.20 12.48 6.85
N VAL A 334 -4.99 13.07 7.74
CA VAL A 334 -4.77 13.04 9.19
C VAL A 334 -6.10 12.94 9.95
N THR A 335 -6.06 12.44 11.17
CA THR A 335 -7.19 12.51 12.10
C THR A 335 -6.86 13.47 13.23
N THR A 336 -7.62 14.55 13.35
CA THR A 336 -7.47 15.56 14.40
C THR A 336 -8.73 15.56 15.26
N SER A 337 -8.60 15.33 16.56
CA SER A 337 -9.73 15.37 17.53
C SER A 337 -10.97 14.57 17.05
N ASN A 338 -10.78 13.37 16.51
CA ASN A 338 -11.80 12.49 15.91
C ASN A 338 -12.42 13.01 14.59
N THR A 339 -11.84 14.02 13.97
CA THR A 339 -12.21 14.50 12.63
C THR A 339 -11.13 14.11 11.64
N GLN A 340 -11.54 13.49 10.53
CA GLN A 340 -10.63 13.20 9.44
C GLN A 340 -10.48 14.43 8.56
N CYS A 341 -9.25 14.86 8.33
CA CYS A 341 -8.91 16.06 7.59
C CYS A 341 -7.88 15.73 6.48
N LEU A 342 -7.87 16.59 5.47
CA LEU A 342 -6.78 16.66 4.50
C LEU A 342 -6.00 17.94 4.75
N PHE A 343 -4.70 17.81 4.87
CA PHE A 343 -3.78 18.93 5.09
C PHE A 343 -2.92 19.13 3.85
N ASN A 344 -2.82 20.39 3.43
CA ASN A 344 -1.82 20.81 2.47
C ASN A 344 -0.49 20.95 3.19
N HIS A 345 0.55 20.38 2.59
CA HIS A 345 1.93 20.52 3.03
C HIS A 345 2.65 21.62 2.25
N GLU A 346 3.82 22.02 2.73
CA GLU A 346 4.65 23.09 2.12
C GLU A 346 3.94 24.45 2.06
N VAL A 347 3.08 24.74 3.03
CA VAL A 347 2.29 25.98 3.13
C VAL A 347 2.51 26.63 4.47
N GLY A 348 3.11 27.82 4.49
CA GLY A 348 3.33 28.56 5.74
C GLY A 348 4.48 28.03 6.59
N PHE A 349 4.47 28.34 7.88
CA PHE A 349 5.54 28.01 8.84
C PHE A 349 4.98 27.39 10.13
N ASP A 350 3.72 27.01 10.14
CA ASP A 350 3.00 26.52 11.30
C ASP A 350 2.61 25.06 11.12
N ASP A 351 2.48 24.30 12.21
CA ASP A 351 1.79 23.02 12.23
C ASP A 351 0.30 23.26 12.51
N TYR A 352 -0.48 23.39 11.44
CA TYR A 352 -1.91 23.69 11.41
C TYR A 352 -2.25 25.10 11.91
N GLN A 353 -2.16 25.40 13.18
CA GLN A 353 -2.42 26.72 13.80
C GLN A 353 -1.41 27.07 14.87
N ASP A 354 -0.54 26.14 15.18
CA ASP A 354 0.49 26.29 16.20
C ASP A 354 1.87 26.42 15.56
N PRO A 355 2.77 27.23 16.10
CA PRO A 355 4.15 27.32 15.62
C PRO A 355 4.83 25.95 15.70
N MET A 356 5.61 25.60 14.66
CA MET A 356 6.45 24.41 14.70
C MET A 356 7.38 24.44 15.92
N THR A 357 7.39 23.35 16.67
CA THR A 357 8.25 23.17 17.85
C THR A 357 9.16 21.96 17.68
N GLY A 358 10.32 21.96 18.38
CA GLY A 358 11.25 20.84 18.34
C GLY A 358 12.04 20.72 17.05
N VAL A 359 12.11 21.77 16.25
CA VAL A 359 12.98 21.82 15.07
C VAL A 359 14.42 21.99 15.53
N PHE A 360 15.31 21.07 15.15
CA PHE A 360 16.70 21.12 15.52
C PHE A 360 17.61 20.60 14.41
N ILE A 361 18.85 21.06 14.43
CA ILE A 361 19.94 20.50 13.63
C ILE A 361 20.97 19.96 14.60
N GLU A 362 21.31 18.69 14.46
CA GLU A 362 22.32 18.02 15.28
C GLU A 362 23.47 17.57 14.38
N SER A 363 24.68 18.01 14.70
CA SER A 363 25.88 17.53 14.03
C SER A 363 26.32 16.20 14.63
N ALA A 364 27.09 15.41 13.88
CA ALA A 364 27.84 14.32 14.45
C ALA A 364 28.83 14.86 15.52
N ASP A 365 29.22 13.98 16.44
CA ASP A 365 30.24 14.31 17.43
C ASP A 365 31.51 14.83 16.75
N LEU A 366 31.96 15.99 17.19
CA LEU A 366 33.19 16.59 16.68
C LEU A 366 34.37 16.07 17.53
N ASP A 367 35.10 15.12 16.97
CA ASP A 367 36.33 14.66 17.57
C ASP A 367 37.48 15.61 17.22
N ILE A 368 38.02 16.25 18.25
CA ILE A 368 39.16 17.16 18.11
C ILE A 368 40.44 16.41 18.53
N SER A 369 41.32 16.16 17.55
CA SER A 369 42.61 15.48 17.76
C SER A 369 42.45 14.05 18.31
N GLU A 370 41.60 13.24 17.73
CA GLU A 370 41.36 11.82 18.07
C GLU A 370 41.07 11.57 19.57
N GLY A 371 40.48 12.55 20.25
CA GLY A 371 40.09 12.43 21.67
C GLY A 371 41.24 12.50 22.69
N GLU A 372 42.46 12.69 22.25
CA GLU A 372 43.64 12.74 23.15
C GLU A 372 43.87 14.11 23.82
N ASN A 373 43.15 15.15 23.40
CA ASN A 373 43.37 16.51 23.90
C ASN A 373 42.08 17.18 24.40
N PHE A 374 42.19 17.97 25.45
CA PHE A 374 41.12 18.86 25.90
C PHE A 374 41.05 20.11 25.03
N ALA A 375 39.88 20.40 24.47
CA ALA A 375 39.65 21.62 23.73
C ALA A 375 38.74 22.58 24.52
N PHE A 376 39.06 23.87 24.48
CA PHE A 376 38.21 24.92 25.03
C PHE A 376 37.54 25.70 23.91
N VAL A 377 36.24 25.46 23.71
CA VAL A 377 35.44 26.16 22.69
C VAL A 377 35.05 27.53 23.22
N LYS A 378 35.59 28.59 22.65
CA LYS A 378 35.25 29.98 23.01
C LYS A 378 34.02 30.51 22.30
N ARG A 379 33.74 30.04 21.12
CA ARG A 379 32.66 30.55 20.28
C ARG A 379 32.30 29.56 19.20
N ILE A 380 31.01 29.36 18.97
CA ILE A 380 30.45 28.68 17.81
C ILE A 380 29.72 29.75 16.99
N ILE A 381 29.98 29.83 15.70
CA ILE A 381 29.27 30.69 14.76
C ILE A 381 28.62 29.74 13.76
N PRO A 382 27.31 29.52 13.84
CA PRO A 382 26.64 28.75 12.81
C PRO A 382 26.64 29.58 11.52
N ASP A 383 26.97 28.93 10.42
CA ASP A 383 26.84 29.46 9.08
C ASP A 383 25.48 28.93 8.53
N VAL A 384 24.42 29.74 8.70
CA VAL A 384 23.04 29.36 8.35
C VAL A 384 22.56 30.34 7.28
#